data_22075fe72964bbd13262f85660ad14bd
#
_entry.id   22075fe72964bbd13262f85660ad14bd
#
_cell.length_a   1.000
_cell.length_b   1.000
_cell.length_c   1.000
_cell.angle_alpha   90.00
_cell.angle_beta   90.00
_cell.angle_gamma   90.00
#
_symmetry.space_group_name_H-M   'P 1'
#
loop_
_entity.id
_entity.type
_entity.pdbx_description
1 polymer ?
#
loop_
_entity_poly.entity_id
_entity_poly.type
_entity_poly.pdbx_seq_one_letter_code
_entity_poly.pdbx_strand_id
1 'polypeptide(L)'
;YTEEFYAMLLKQLTSRGIMTVQSSSSFTTPDVFSRIYSTLQAAGCHTVVPYHVHVPTFGDWGFNSCFAGSQPFRLPATLPKDVKFITPEVLASATIFGLDNQPRKLDPNTLDHQRIVDDLRRGYRDTGA
;
A
#
# COMPACT_ATOMS: atom_id res chain seq x y z
N TYR A 1 0.45 1.82 12.14
CA TYR A 1 0.42 2.61 10.89
C TYR A 1 1.04 4.00 11.05
N THR A 2 2.07 4.15 11.92
CA THR A 2 2.78 5.41 12.10
C THR A 2 4.16 5.38 11.46
N GLU A 3 4.69 6.55 11.12
CA GLU A 3 6.03 6.72 10.57
C GLU A 3 7.09 6.07 11.45
N GLU A 4 7.01 6.30 12.76
CA GLU A 4 7.96 5.76 13.75
C GLU A 4 7.93 4.23 13.80
N PHE A 5 6.73 3.64 13.73
CA PHE A 5 6.57 2.18 13.70
C PHE A 5 7.20 1.58 12.43
N TYR A 6 6.92 2.16 11.28
CA TYR A 6 7.50 1.68 10.03
C TYR A 6 9.01 1.87 9.97
N ALA A 7 9.51 3.01 10.46
CA ALA A 7 10.95 3.26 10.56
C ALA A 7 11.65 2.23 11.48
N MET A 8 10.99 1.81 12.55
CA MET A 8 11.49 0.75 13.42
C MET A 8 11.52 -0.60 12.71
N LEU A 9 10.47 -0.96 11.97
CA LEU A 9 10.41 -2.21 11.20
C LEU A 9 11.46 -2.24 10.08
N LEU A 10 11.68 -1.13 9.40
CA LEU A 10 12.70 -1.04 8.34
C LEU A 10 14.10 -1.41 8.83
N LYS A 11 14.44 -1.09 10.08
CA LYS A 11 15.73 -1.46 10.68
C LYS A 11 15.91 -2.97 10.86
N GLN A 12 14.81 -3.74 10.83
CA GLN A 12 14.85 -5.21 10.92
C GLN A 12 14.94 -5.89 9.55
N LEU A 13 14.74 -5.14 8.48
CA LEU A 13 14.83 -5.69 7.13
C LEU A 13 16.28 -5.71 6.63
N THR A 14 16.60 -6.73 5.84
CA THR A 14 17.83 -6.73 5.05
C THR A 14 17.75 -5.71 3.91
N SER A 15 18.87 -5.43 3.25
CA SER A 15 18.89 -4.56 2.07
C SER A 15 18.02 -5.05 0.89
N ARG A 16 17.57 -6.30 0.92
CA ARG A 16 16.63 -6.90 -0.05
C ARG A 16 15.25 -7.13 0.55
N GLY A 17 15.03 -6.68 1.78
CA GLY A 17 13.77 -6.89 2.51
C GLY A 17 12.63 -6.09 1.90
N ILE A 18 11.45 -6.68 1.95
CA ILE A 18 10.18 -6.06 1.51
C ILE A 18 9.19 -6.18 2.66
N MET A 19 8.53 -5.09 2.98
CA MET A 19 7.42 -5.03 3.92
C MET A 19 6.15 -4.69 3.15
N THR A 20 5.13 -5.53 3.23
CA THR A 20 3.83 -5.26 2.63
C THR A 20 2.82 -4.89 3.70
N VAL A 21 2.11 -3.81 3.48
CA VAL A 21 1.12 -3.25 4.40
C VAL A 21 -0.25 -3.27 3.75
N GLN A 22 -1.22 -3.88 4.42
CA GLN A 22 -2.63 -3.78 4.06
C GLN A 22 -3.09 -2.34 4.27
N SER A 23 -3.69 -1.74 3.25
CA SER A 23 -3.91 -0.29 3.19
C SER A 23 -5.37 0.10 2.93
N SER A 24 -6.32 -0.77 3.29
CA SER A 24 -7.74 -0.55 3.03
C SER A 24 -8.06 -0.46 1.53
N SER A 25 -9.12 0.21 1.12
CA SER A 25 -9.50 0.31 -0.28
C SER A 25 -9.05 1.63 -0.90
N SER A 26 -8.42 1.56 -2.07
CA SER A 26 -8.09 2.77 -2.85
C SER A 26 -9.33 3.48 -3.38
N PHE A 27 -10.47 2.79 -3.41
CA PHE A 27 -11.75 3.30 -3.90
C PHE A 27 -12.65 3.83 -2.78
N THR A 28 -12.93 3.03 -1.74
CA THR A 28 -13.85 3.42 -0.66
C THR A 28 -13.19 4.28 0.41
N THR A 29 -11.89 4.12 0.64
CA THR A 29 -11.12 4.86 1.65
C THR A 29 -9.80 5.38 1.07
N PRO A 30 -9.84 6.20 0.00
CA PRO A 30 -8.65 6.62 -0.75
C PRO A 30 -7.66 7.42 0.10
N ASP A 31 -8.14 8.15 1.12
CA ASP A 31 -7.27 8.89 2.03
C ASP A 31 -6.46 7.96 2.94
N VAL A 32 -7.06 6.87 3.44
CA VAL A 32 -6.33 5.86 4.23
C VAL A 32 -5.24 5.22 3.40
N PHE A 33 -5.58 4.79 2.18
CA PHE A 33 -4.65 4.19 1.23
C PHE A 33 -3.45 5.11 0.93
N SER A 34 -3.75 6.35 0.60
CA SER A 34 -2.75 7.38 0.25
C SER A 34 -1.90 7.80 1.46
N ARG A 35 -2.50 7.86 2.65
CA ARG A 35 -1.77 8.21 3.87
C ARG A 35 -0.78 7.12 4.26
N ILE A 36 -1.15 5.85 4.18
CA ILE A 36 -0.22 4.74 4.42
C ILE A 36 0.92 4.77 3.41
N TYR A 37 0.62 5.00 2.13
CA TYR A 37 1.63 5.21 1.08
C TYR A 37 2.63 6.31 1.46
N SER A 38 2.14 7.49 1.83
CA SER A 38 2.98 8.64 2.21
C SER A 38 3.75 8.41 3.51
N THR A 39 3.14 7.70 4.47
CA THR A 39 3.79 7.36 5.75
C THR A 39 4.97 6.40 5.55
N LEU A 40 4.83 5.42 4.67
CA LEU A 40 5.93 4.51 4.32
C LEU A 40 7.09 5.25 3.64
N GLN A 41 6.79 6.22 2.77
CA GLN A 41 7.83 7.07 2.18
C GLN A 41 8.55 7.90 3.24
N ALA A 42 7.81 8.54 4.15
CA ALA A 42 8.37 9.32 5.24
C ALA A 42 9.21 8.48 6.20
N ALA A 43 8.81 7.23 6.46
CA ALA A 43 9.54 6.29 7.31
C ALA A 43 10.89 5.84 6.74
N GLY A 44 11.17 6.14 5.46
CA GLY A 44 12.44 5.85 4.83
C GLY A 44 12.43 4.66 3.87
N CYS A 45 11.25 4.18 3.43
CA CYS A 45 11.19 3.21 2.35
C CYS A 45 11.87 3.77 1.11
N HIS A 46 12.83 3.04 0.53
CA HIS A 46 13.51 3.47 -0.68
C HIS A 46 12.54 3.58 -1.86
N THR A 47 11.67 2.59 -1.99
CA THR A 47 10.59 2.57 -2.98
C THR A 47 9.32 2.06 -2.32
N VAL A 48 8.20 2.72 -2.55
CA VAL A 48 6.87 2.24 -2.16
C VAL A 48 6.10 1.91 -3.43
N VAL A 49 5.65 0.67 -3.54
CA VAL A 49 4.85 0.20 -4.66
C VAL A 49 3.42 -0.03 -4.18
N PRO A 50 2.49 0.84 -4.55
CA PRO A 50 1.07 0.63 -4.31
C PRO A 50 0.52 -0.42 -5.27
N TYR A 51 -0.39 -1.25 -4.80
CA TYR A 51 -1.14 -2.18 -5.65
C TYR A 51 -2.50 -2.49 -5.03
N HIS A 52 -3.40 -2.99 -5.83
CA HIS A 52 -4.73 -3.40 -5.40
C HIS A 52 -5.17 -4.70 -6.09
N VAL A 53 -6.00 -5.45 -5.41
CA VAL A 53 -6.60 -6.67 -5.94
C VAL A 53 -8.01 -6.82 -5.43
N HIS A 54 -8.86 -7.50 -6.19
CA HIS A 54 -10.18 -7.89 -5.69
C HIS A 54 -10.04 -8.97 -4.63
N VAL A 55 -10.49 -8.66 -3.42
CA VAL A 55 -10.56 -9.61 -2.30
C VAL A 55 -12.03 -9.94 -2.08
N PRO A 56 -12.46 -11.21 -2.22
CA PRO A 56 -13.83 -11.61 -1.92
C PRO A 56 -14.23 -11.11 -0.52
N THR A 57 -15.42 -10.56 -0.35
CA THR A 57 -15.92 -9.94 0.88
C THR A 57 -15.52 -8.47 1.07
N PHE A 58 -14.30 -8.06 0.67
CA PHE A 58 -13.82 -6.68 0.85
C PHE A 58 -13.89 -5.83 -0.43
N GLY A 59 -14.06 -6.47 -1.60
CA GLY A 59 -14.04 -5.76 -2.88
C GLY A 59 -12.62 -5.41 -3.33
N ASP A 60 -12.44 -4.23 -3.92
CA ASP A 60 -11.14 -3.73 -4.33
C ASP A 60 -10.32 -3.30 -3.11
N TRP A 61 -9.25 -4.05 -2.83
CA TRP A 61 -8.46 -3.88 -1.61
C TRP A 61 -7.02 -3.52 -1.91
N GLY A 62 -6.54 -2.49 -1.24
CA GLY A 62 -5.25 -1.87 -1.48
C GLY A 62 -4.16 -2.34 -0.53
N PHE A 63 -2.96 -2.36 -1.07
CA PHE A 63 -1.71 -2.71 -0.38
C PHE A 63 -0.61 -1.75 -0.79
N ASN A 64 0.33 -1.52 0.09
CA ASN A 64 1.56 -0.80 -0.20
C ASN A 64 2.76 -1.66 0.17
N SER A 65 3.64 -1.95 -0.79
CA SER A 65 4.90 -2.66 -0.55
C SER A 65 6.05 -1.68 -0.44
N CYS A 66 6.74 -1.73 0.69
CA CYS A 66 7.92 -0.94 1.00
C CYS A 66 9.17 -1.78 0.74
N PHE A 67 10.05 -1.27 -0.10
CA PHE A 67 11.35 -1.87 -0.40
C PHE A 67 12.44 -1.15 0.41
N ALA A 68 13.21 -1.91 1.20
CA ALA A 68 14.27 -1.36 2.03
C ALA A 68 15.50 -0.94 1.20
N GLY A 69 15.77 -1.60 0.09
CA GLY A 69 16.93 -1.36 -0.75
C GLY A 69 16.65 -0.58 -2.02
N SER A 70 17.72 -0.12 -2.67
CA SER A 70 17.70 0.71 -3.89
C SER A 70 17.41 -0.08 -5.19
N GLN A 71 17.04 -1.35 -5.10
CA GLN A 71 16.75 -2.14 -6.28
C GLN A 71 15.47 -1.65 -6.97
N PRO A 72 15.47 -1.50 -8.30
CA PRO A 72 14.28 -1.08 -9.01
C PRO A 72 13.19 -2.14 -8.90
N PHE A 73 11.98 -1.70 -8.63
CA PHE A 73 10.82 -2.59 -8.69
C PHE A 73 10.65 -3.11 -10.13
N ARG A 74 10.50 -4.41 -10.25
CA ARG A 74 10.17 -5.08 -11.51
C ARG A 74 9.19 -6.21 -11.23
N LEU A 75 8.18 -6.33 -12.07
CA LEU A 75 7.33 -7.50 -12.06
C LEU A 75 8.14 -8.75 -12.45
N PRO A 76 7.91 -9.90 -11.81
CA PRO A 76 8.62 -11.12 -12.13
C PRO A 76 8.31 -11.56 -13.57
N ALA A 77 9.35 -11.92 -14.32
CA ALA A 77 9.18 -12.44 -15.68
C ALA A 77 8.61 -13.88 -15.69
N THR A 78 8.81 -14.61 -14.60
CA THR A 78 8.32 -15.98 -14.42
C THR A 78 7.66 -16.13 -13.06
N LEU A 79 6.59 -16.89 -13.00
CA LEU A 79 5.87 -17.20 -11.78
C LEU A 79 6.18 -18.62 -11.28
N PRO A 80 6.07 -18.90 -9.98
CA PRO A 80 6.11 -20.25 -9.46
C PRO A 80 5.06 -21.14 -10.14
N LYS A 81 5.41 -22.43 -10.35
CA LYS A 81 4.55 -23.35 -11.12
C LYS A 81 3.19 -23.66 -10.49
N ASP A 82 3.09 -23.53 -9.18
CA ASP A 82 1.90 -23.95 -8.43
C ASP A 82 0.95 -22.81 -8.05
N VAL A 83 1.14 -21.60 -8.60
CA VAL A 83 0.20 -20.49 -8.37
C VAL A 83 -1.07 -20.69 -9.20
N LYS A 84 -2.24 -20.49 -8.58
CA LYS A 84 -3.54 -20.69 -9.23
C LYS A 84 -4.21 -19.40 -9.69
N PHE A 85 -3.99 -18.32 -8.95
CA PHE A 85 -4.68 -17.05 -9.20
C PHE A 85 -3.81 -16.05 -9.98
N ILE A 86 -2.51 -16.03 -9.72
CA ILE A 86 -1.61 -15.01 -10.25
C ILE A 86 -1.16 -15.37 -11.67
N THR A 87 -1.34 -14.44 -12.60
CA THR A 87 -0.73 -14.44 -13.93
C THR A 87 0.09 -13.16 -14.11
N PRO A 88 0.98 -13.06 -15.11
CA PRO A 88 1.69 -11.81 -15.41
C PRO A 88 0.74 -10.63 -15.62
N GLU A 89 -0.40 -10.87 -16.28
CA GLU A 89 -1.42 -9.85 -16.56
C GLU A 89 -2.13 -9.41 -15.25
N VAL A 90 -2.45 -10.34 -14.36
CA VAL A 90 -3.04 -10.03 -13.04
C VAL A 90 -2.08 -9.19 -12.22
N LEU A 91 -0.79 -9.54 -12.19
CA LEU A 91 0.22 -8.73 -11.49
C LEU A 91 0.37 -7.33 -12.11
N ALA A 92 0.40 -7.24 -13.42
CA ALA A 92 0.49 -5.96 -14.12
C ALA A 92 -0.74 -5.10 -13.80
N SER A 93 -1.94 -5.64 -13.88
CA SER A 93 -3.19 -4.92 -13.60
C SER A 93 -3.28 -4.45 -12.14
N ALA A 94 -2.73 -5.21 -11.21
CA ALA A 94 -2.73 -4.86 -9.79
C ALA A 94 -1.98 -3.54 -9.49
N THR A 95 -1.06 -3.13 -10.35
CA THR A 95 -0.29 -1.87 -10.18
C THR A 95 -0.84 -0.71 -11.01
N ILE A 96 -1.96 -0.90 -11.71
CA ILE A 96 -2.59 0.13 -12.55
C ILE A 96 -3.78 0.71 -11.79
N PHE A 97 -3.83 2.04 -11.68
CA PHE A 97 -4.87 2.78 -10.99
C PHE A 97 -5.58 3.73 -11.97
N GLY A 98 -6.87 3.95 -11.75
CA GLY A 98 -7.61 5.03 -12.38
C GLY A 98 -7.13 6.40 -11.89
N LEU A 99 -7.53 7.46 -12.58
CA LEU A 99 -7.16 8.82 -12.19
C LEU A 99 -7.72 9.24 -10.83
N ASP A 100 -8.83 8.64 -10.42
CA ASP A 100 -9.58 8.96 -9.21
C ASP A 100 -9.14 8.16 -7.97
N ASN A 101 -8.44 7.04 -8.15
CA ASN A 101 -8.07 6.15 -7.05
C ASN A 101 -6.56 5.87 -6.93
N GLN A 102 -5.73 6.54 -7.72
CA GLN A 102 -4.28 6.45 -7.56
C GLN A 102 -3.82 7.09 -6.24
N PRO A 103 -2.72 6.61 -5.64
CA PRO A 103 -2.23 7.16 -4.39
C PRO A 103 -1.81 8.63 -4.56
N ARG A 104 -2.19 9.45 -3.58
CA ARG A 104 -1.85 10.86 -3.49
C ARG A 104 -0.83 11.10 -2.39
N LYS A 105 -0.05 12.16 -2.51
CA LYS A 105 0.85 12.57 -1.42
C LYS A 105 0.04 13.27 -0.33
N LEU A 106 0.10 12.73 0.88
CA LEU A 106 -0.52 13.29 2.09
C LEU A 106 0.53 13.43 3.19
N ASP A 107 0.22 14.20 4.22
CA ASP A 107 1.04 14.22 5.43
C ASP A 107 1.11 12.82 6.06
N PRO A 108 2.26 12.39 6.57
CA PRO A 108 2.40 11.08 7.19
C PRO A 108 1.53 10.95 8.45
N ASN A 109 1.18 9.73 8.79
CA ASN A 109 0.56 9.38 10.06
C ASN A 109 1.68 9.16 11.10
N THR A 110 1.69 9.97 12.14
CA THR A 110 2.70 9.92 13.20
C THR A 110 2.05 9.60 14.55
N LEU A 111 2.86 9.30 15.58
CA LEU A 111 2.36 9.11 16.94
C LEU A 111 1.66 10.35 17.47
N ASP A 112 2.18 11.54 17.15
CA ASP A 112 1.62 12.82 17.61
C ASP A 112 0.40 13.26 16.79
N HIS A 113 0.28 12.80 15.54
CA HIS A 113 -0.79 13.18 14.62
C HIS A 113 -1.39 11.95 13.93
N GLN A 114 -2.24 11.24 14.66
CA GLN A 114 -2.90 10.02 14.19
C GLN A 114 -4.14 10.34 13.36
N ARG A 115 -3.97 10.48 12.05
CA ARG A 115 -5.02 10.88 11.10
C ARG A 115 -5.76 9.73 10.43
N ILE A 116 -5.20 8.53 10.43
CA ILE A 116 -5.77 7.35 9.72
C ILE A 116 -7.19 7.02 10.19
N VAL A 117 -7.47 7.14 11.49
CA VAL A 117 -8.80 6.83 12.04
C VAL A 117 -9.85 7.79 11.52
N ASP A 118 -9.50 9.07 11.40
CA ASP A 118 -10.42 10.08 10.87
C ASP A 118 -10.62 9.95 9.36
N ASP A 119 -9.55 9.60 8.62
CA ASP A 119 -9.64 9.26 7.20
C ASP A 119 -10.56 8.06 6.97
N LEU A 120 -10.41 7.01 7.79
CA LEU A 120 -11.26 5.81 7.71
C LEU A 120 -12.73 6.13 7.96
N ARG A 121 -13.02 6.89 9.01
CA ARG A 121 -14.38 7.31 9.35
C ARG A 121 -15.01 8.18 8.26
N ARG A 122 -14.21 9.03 7.61
CA ARG A 122 -14.64 9.87 6.50
C ARG A 122 -14.99 9.03 5.28
N GLY A 123 -14.11 8.14 4.88
CA GLY A 123 -14.31 7.27 3.72
C GLY A 123 -15.58 6.43 3.82
N TYR A 124 -15.85 5.82 4.96
CA TYR A 124 -17.08 5.04 5.15
C TYR A 124 -18.35 5.89 5.18
N ARG A 125 -18.31 7.12 5.71
CA ARG A 125 -19.46 8.02 5.64
C ARG A 125 -19.79 8.44 4.20
N ASP A 126 -18.77 8.73 3.42
CA ASP A 126 -18.92 9.21 2.05
C ASP A 126 -19.43 8.12 1.09
N THR A 127 -19.20 6.86 1.43
CA THR A 127 -19.70 5.70 0.66
C THR A 127 -21.06 5.18 1.14
N GLY A 128 -21.61 5.74 2.21
CA GLY A 128 -22.90 5.32 2.77
C GLY A 128 -22.88 3.93 3.43
N ALA A 129 -21.70 3.44 3.79
CA ALA A 129 -21.51 2.16 4.44
C ALA A 129 -21.49 2.27 5.98
#